data_6bfd165fc0353e504cd4b68160fd7500
#
_entry.id   6bfd165fc0353e504cd4b68160fd7500
#
_cell.length_a   1.000
_cell.length_b   1.000
_cell.length_c   1.000
_cell.angle_alpha   90.00
_cell.angle_beta   90.00
_cell.angle_gamma   90.00
#
_symmetry.space_group_name_H-M   'P 1'
#
loop_
_entity.id
_entity.type
_entity.pdbx_description
1 polymer ?
#
loop_
_entity_poly.entity_id
_entity_poly.type
_entity_poly.pdbx_seq_one_letter_code
_entity_poly.pdbx_strand_id
1 'polypeptide(L)'
;MSLEKITYPIQIHLESVNNVIKKSLSSDIPIINQISSHIINSGGKRMRPILHLLISGMSGNICEVNHKIAAIIEFIHTATLLHDDVVDQSSKRRNIKTANALFGNAASVLVGDFIYSRSFQMMVGINNMEIMKILSDTTNTISEGEVLQLLNSHNPDINEQQYFKVIQFKTAKLFEACGSLAGISNNNSSEEINLYSRLGLHFGIIFQLIDDILDYSGNASQIGKNLGDDLSEGKITLPLIYAMKNSTEKQRNLIKDAIKIGDISKLPDVIGIIEETKSISKVRVESEKQLENIKLILDKMPNSSFKKTTLDLAEYSVYRKN
;
A
#
# COMPACT_ATOMS: atom_id res chain seq x y z
N MET A 1 -9.14 -10.85 -14.82
CA MET A 1 -7.92 -11.72 -14.86
C MET A 1 -7.53 -12.04 -13.42
N SER A 2 -6.96 -13.25 -13.12
CA SER A 2 -6.48 -13.55 -11.75
C SER A 2 -5.05 -13.01 -11.56
N LEU A 3 -4.68 -12.68 -10.31
CA LEU A 3 -3.33 -12.21 -9.97
C LEU A 3 -2.25 -13.23 -10.37
N GLU A 4 -2.51 -14.53 -10.22
CA GLU A 4 -1.61 -15.62 -10.64
C GLU A 4 -1.26 -15.56 -12.12
N LYS A 5 -2.24 -15.30 -13.00
CA LYS A 5 -1.98 -15.15 -14.44
C LYS A 5 -1.15 -13.91 -14.74
N ILE A 6 -1.36 -12.84 -13.99
CA ILE A 6 -0.60 -11.58 -14.13
C ILE A 6 0.85 -11.80 -13.69
N THR A 7 1.09 -12.55 -12.62
CA THR A 7 2.43 -12.76 -12.07
C THR A 7 3.23 -13.86 -12.76
N TYR A 8 2.60 -14.67 -13.61
CA TYR A 8 3.26 -15.78 -14.30
C TYR A 8 4.57 -15.38 -15.02
N PRO A 9 4.64 -14.24 -15.77
CA PRO A 9 5.88 -13.84 -16.45
C PRO A 9 7.05 -13.50 -15.52
N ILE A 10 6.79 -13.23 -14.25
CA ILE A 10 7.80 -12.86 -13.24
C ILE A 10 7.90 -13.87 -12.10
N GLN A 11 7.29 -15.04 -12.22
CA GLN A 11 7.21 -16.02 -11.14
C GLN A 11 8.59 -16.42 -10.60
N ILE A 12 9.55 -16.72 -11.48
CA ILE A 12 10.91 -17.10 -11.08
C ILE A 12 11.63 -15.96 -10.32
N HIS A 13 11.33 -14.72 -10.68
CA HIS A 13 11.88 -13.54 -10.01
C HIS A 13 11.22 -13.32 -8.63
N LEU A 14 9.91 -13.58 -8.49
CA LEU A 14 9.24 -13.55 -7.20
C LEU A 14 9.76 -14.63 -6.24
N GLU A 15 10.07 -15.83 -6.76
CA GLU A 15 10.74 -16.87 -5.98
C GLU A 15 12.13 -16.42 -5.51
N SER A 16 12.89 -15.76 -6.38
CA SER A 16 14.18 -15.16 -6.03
C SER A 16 14.04 -14.09 -4.95
N VAL A 17 13.04 -13.20 -5.04
CA VAL A 17 12.74 -12.21 -3.99
C VAL A 17 12.41 -12.90 -2.67
N ASN A 18 11.56 -13.94 -2.67
CA ASN A 18 11.22 -14.68 -1.46
C ASN A 18 12.46 -15.35 -0.82
N ASN A 19 13.41 -15.83 -1.63
CA ASN A 19 14.67 -16.38 -1.14
C ASN A 19 15.56 -15.30 -0.51
N VAL A 20 15.64 -14.10 -1.10
CA VAL A 20 16.33 -12.94 -0.52
C VAL A 20 15.69 -12.56 0.82
N ILE A 21 14.36 -12.45 0.88
CA ILE A 21 13.61 -12.16 2.12
C ILE A 21 13.97 -13.18 3.22
N LYS A 22 13.84 -14.47 2.93
CA LYS A 22 14.12 -15.54 3.92
C LYS A 22 15.55 -15.48 4.46
N LYS A 23 16.54 -15.30 3.58
CA LYS A 23 17.95 -15.19 3.97
C LYS A 23 18.24 -13.95 4.82
N SER A 24 17.61 -12.83 4.49
CA SER A 24 17.88 -11.55 5.14
C SER A 24 17.21 -11.38 6.49
N LEU A 25 16.19 -12.17 6.83
CA LEU A 25 15.48 -12.09 8.11
C LEU A 25 16.05 -13.01 9.20
N SER A 26 17.03 -13.84 8.88
CA SER A 26 17.66 -14.71 9.87
C SER A 26 18.33 -13.92 10.99
N SER A 27 18.11 -14.35 12.25
CA SER A 27 18.69 -13.78 13.47
C SER A 27 18.95 -14.90 14.49
N ASP A 28 19.96 -14.72 15.34
CA ASP A 28 20.23 -15.61 16.46
C ASP A 28 19.21 -15.43 17.61
N ILE A 29 18.35 -14.41 17.53
CA ILE A 29 17.34 -14.10 18.53
C ILE A 29 16.00 -14.76 18.12
N PRO A 30 15.51 -15.78 18.85
CA PRO A 30 14.37 -16.59 18.42
C PRO A 30 13.08 -15.81 18.18
N ILE A 31 12.76 -14.80 19.01
CA ILE A 31 11.54 -14.01 18.89
C ILE A 31 11.50 -13.20 17.56
N ILE A 32 12.66 -12.76 17.08
CA ILE A 32 12.77 -12.06 15.79
C ILE A 32 12.33 -13.01 14.66
N ASN A 33 12.85 -14.25 14.66
CA ASN A 33 12.49 -15.23 13.65
C ASN A 33 11.01 -15.61 13.70
N GLN A 34 10.44 -15.74 14.90
CA GLN A 34 9.03 -16.08 15.10
C GLN A 34 8.11 -14.98 14.52
N ILE A 35 8.31 -13.72 14.93
CA ILE A 35 7.48 -12.60 14.48
C ILE A 35 7.70 -12.32 13.00
N SER A 36 8.94 -12.32 12.51
CA SER A 36 9.24 -12.14 11.09
C SER A 36 8.60 -13.23 10.23
N SER A 37 8.64 -14.48 10.66
CA SER A 37 7.98 -15.59 9.97
C SER A 37 6.46 -15.45 10.03
N HIS A 38 5.90 -15.03 11.16
CA HIS A 38 4.46 -14.81 11.31
C HIS A 38 3.96 -13.77 10.33
N ILE A 39 4.56 -12.57 10.28
CA ILE A 39 4.09 -11.49 9.41
C ILE A 39 4.31 -11.81 7.92
N ILE A 40 5.42 -12.44 7.54
CA ILE A 40 5.70 -12.79 6.14
C ILE A 40 4.78 -13.91 5.66
N ASN A 41 4.51 -14.91 6.51
CA ASN A 41 3.64 -16.04 6.18
C ASN A 41 2.14 -15.70 6.35
N SER A 42 1.78 -14.57 6.96
CA SER A 42 0.39 -14.10 7.03
C SER A 42 -0.24 -13.82 5.65
N GLY A 43 0.52 -14.04 4.60
CA GLY A 43 0.10 -13.82 3.23
C GLY A 43 0.28 -12.37 2.81
N GLY A 44 -0.10 -12.11 1.58
CA GLY A 44 -0.04 -10.77 0.97
C GLY A 44 0.09 -10.90 -0.52
N LYS A 45 -0.51 -9.96 -1.22
CA LYS A 45 -0.50 -9.94 -2.69
C LYS A 45 0.85 -9.56 -3.27
N ARG A 46 1.83 -9.14 -2.44
CA ARG A 46 3.16 -8.69 -2.87
C ARG A 46 3.11 -7.63 -3.98
N MET A 47 2.13 -6.75 -3.95
CA MET A 47 1.87 -5.79 -5.04
C MET A 47 3.06 -4.88 -5.35
N ARG A 48 3.81 -4.45 -4.32
CA ARG A 48 5.00 -3.61 -4.49
C ARG A 48 6.16 -4.35 -5.16
N PRO A 49 6.59 -5.52 -4.69
CA PRO A 49 7.54 -6.38 -5.40
C PRO A 49 7.13 -6.69 -6.84
N ILE A 50 5.85 -7.05 -7.07
CA ILE A 50 5.31 -7.35 -8.40
C ILE A 50 5.47 -6.13 -9.31
N LEU A 51 5.01 -4.95 -8.87
CA LEU A 51 5.11 -3.73 -9.66
C LEU A 51 6.57 -3.38 -9.99
N HIS A 52 7.47 -3.45 -8.99
CA HIS A 52 8.90 -3.19 -9.19
C HIS A 52 9.50 -4.13 -10.24
N LEU A 53 9.23 -5.43 -10.16
CA LEU A 53 9.75 -6.40 -11.12
C LEU A 53 9.18 -6.21 -12.53
N LEU A 54 7.89 -5.91 -12.66
CA LEU A 54 7.26 -5.65 -13.95
C LEU A 54 7.86 -4.40 -14.62
N ILE A 55 8.03 -3.31 -13.85
CA ILE A 55 8.67 -2.10 -14.37
C ILE A 55 10.14 -2.38 -14.69
N SER A 56 10.86 -3.14 -13.88
CA SER A 56 12.25 -3.52 -14.16
C SER A 56 12.37 -4.30 -15.48
N GLY A 57 11.48 -5.25 -15.74
CA GLY A 57 11.45 -5.97 -17.00
C GLY A 57 11.04 -5.11 -18.19
N MET A 58 10.22 -4.08 -17.98
CA MET A 58 9.84 -3.12 -19.02
C MET A 58 10.95 -2.11 -19.30
N SER A 59 11.73 -1.71 -18.29
CA SER A 59 12.80 -0.72 -18.36
C SER A 59 14.14 -1.29 -18.82
N GLY A 60 14.27 -2.61 -18.87
CA GLY A 60 15.51 -3.31 -19.24
C GLY A 60 15.48 -4.76 -18.83
N ASN A 61 16.29 -5.15 -17.84
CA ASN A 61 16.42 -6.51 -17.37
C ASN A 61 16.05 -6.64 -15.88
N ILE A 62 15.57 -7.81 -15.49
CA ILE A 62 15.40 -8.16 -14.09
C ILE A 62 16.63 -8.94 -13.64
N CYS A 63 17.43 -8.34 -12.79
CA CYS A 63 18.69 -8.92 -12.28
C CYS A 63 18.65 -9.04 -10.74
N GLU A 64 19.76 -9.52 -10.15
CA GLU A 64 19.86 -9.74 -8.69
C GLU A 64 19.63 -8.45 -7.89
N VAL A 65 20.04 -7.29 -8.39
CA VAL A 65 19.81 -6.00 -7.73
C VAL A 65 18.32 -5.71 -7.62
N ASN A 66 17.53 -6.00 -8.65
CA ASN A 66 16.06 -5.83 -8.61
C ASN A 66 15.41 -6.75 -7.58
N HIS A 67 15.91 -7.99 -7.41
CA HIS A 67 15.41 -8.87 -6.35
C HIS A 67 15.69 -8.32 -4.95
N LYS A 68 16.91 -7.75 -4.73
CA LYS A 68 17.27 -7.10 -3.47
C LYS A 68 16.41 -5.86 -3.21
N ILE A 69 16.21 -5.00 -4.20
CA ILE A 69 15.35 -3.81 -4.10
C ILE A 69 13.91 -4.21 -3.76
N ALA A 70 13.36 -5.20 -4.47
CA ALA A 70 12.00 -5.71 -4.19
C ALA A 70 11.85 -6.23 -2.76
N ALA A 71 12.87 -6.92 -2.23
CA ALA A 71 12.91 -7.39 -0.85
C ALA A 71 13.01 -6.23 0.15
N ILE A 72 13.83 -5.21 -0.12
CA ILE A 72 13.95 -4.00 0.71
C ILE A 72 12.59 -3.27 0.80
N ILE A 73 11.94 -3.07 -0.34
CA ILE A 73 10.61 -2.45 -0.42
C ILE A 73 9.60 -3.22 0.45
N GLU A 74 9.63 -4.55 0.38
CA GLU A 74 8.74 -5.39 1.19
C GLU A 74 9.10 -5.35 2.67
N PHE A 75 10.38 -5.19 3.04
CA PHE A 75 10.80 -5.02 4.43
C PHE A 75 10.33 -3.69 5.00
N ILE A 76 10.50 -2.59 4.27
CA ILE A 76 9.97 -1.28 4.67
C ILE A 76 8.46 -1.39 4.91
N HIS A 77 7.72 -1.97 3.96
CA HIS A 77 6.28 -2.17 4.11
C HIS A 77 5.92 -3.07 5.29
N THR A 78 6.66 -4.16 5.50
CA THR A 78 6.39 -5.09 6.61
C THR A 78 6.65 -4.44 7.97
N ALA A 79 7.71 -3.63 8.08
CA ALA A 79 8.01 -2.87 9.30
C ALA A 79 6.88 -1.87 9.61
N THR A 80 6.40 -1.12 8.59
CA THR A 80 5.26 -0.21 8.81
C THR A 80 4.01 -0.95 9.26
N LEU A 81 3.70 -2.14 8.71
CA LEU A 81 2.57 -2.94 9.15
C LEU A 81 2.66 -3.37 10.63
N LEU A 82 3.87 -3.73 11.11
CA LEU A 82 4.08 -4.11 12.52
C LEU A 82 3.88 -2.92 13.47
N HIS A 83 4.25 -1.71 13.03
CA HIS A 83 4.06 -0.48 13.79
C HIS A 83 2.59 -0.03 13.74
N ASP A 84 1.97 -0.05 12.57
CA ASP A 84 0.56 0.32 12.38
C ASP A 84 -0.37 -0.56 13.22
N ASP A 85 -0.16 -1.89 13.25
CA ASP A 85 -0.96 -2.79 14.06
C ASP A 85 -0.96 -2.42 15.55
N VAL A 86 0.14 -1.81 16.05
CA VAL A 86 0.23 -1.32 17.43
C VAL A 86 -0.46 0.03 17.59
N VAL A 87 -0.24 0.97 16.66
CA VAL A 87 -0.82 2.32 16.68
C VAL A 87 -2.35 2.24 16.56
N ASP A 88 -2.84 1.43 15.62
CA ASP A 88 -4.28 1.23 15.35
C ASP A 88 -4.93 0.24 16.34
N GLN A 89 -4.15 -0.36 17.26
CA GLN A 89 -4.60 -1.39 18.20
C GLN A 89 -5.29 -2.57 17.51
N SER A 90 -4.88 -2.90 16.30
CA SER A 90 -5.47 -3.94 15.47
C SER A 90 -5.21 -5.32 16.07
N SER A 91 -6.26 -6.15 16.20
CA SER A 91 -6.15 -7.52 16.71
C SER A 91 -6.06 -8.59 15.61
N LYS A 92 -6.46 -8.24 14.38
CA LYS A 92 -6.48 -9.15 13.22
C LYS A 92 -6.04 -8.44 11.96
N ARG A 93 -5.31 -9.17 11.12
CA ARG A 93 -4.93 -8.77 9.76
C ARG A 93 -5.04 -10.00 8.85
N ARG A 94 -5.79 -9.87 7.75
CA ARG A 94 -6.02 -11.00 6.80
C ARG A 94 -6.54 -12.28 7.48
N ASN A 95 -7.50 -12.13 8.39
CA ASN A 95 -8.08 -13.22 9.20
C ASN A 95 -7.09 -13.92 10.17
N ILE A 96 -5.87 -13.41 10.33
CA ILE A 96 -4.87 -13.92 11.25
C ILE A 96 -4.67 -12.90 12.38
N LYS A 97 -4.41 -13.36 13.59
CA LYS A 97 -4.06 -12.47 14.71
C LYS A 97 -2.80 -11.68 14.37
N THR A 98 -2.79 -10.39 14.70
CA THR A 98 -1.63 -9.52 14.51
C THR A 98 -0.46 -9.90 15.42
N ALA A 99 0.75 -9.44 15.10
CA ALA A 99 1.92 -9.72 15.93
C ALA A 99 1.80 -9.13 17.34
N ASN A 100 1.27 -7.89 17.47
CA ASN A 100 1.02 -7.27 18.76
C ASN A 100 0.00 -8.05 19.60
N ALA A 101 -1.02 -8.64 18.99
CA ALA A 101 -2.02 -9.47 19.69
C ALA A 101 -1.47 -10.82 20.16
N LEU A 102 -0.43 -11.36 19.50
CA LEU A 102 0.19 -12.65 19.86
C LEU A 102 1.41 -12.50 20.78
N PHE A 103 2.25 -11.49 20.54
CA PHE A 103 3.57 -11.34 21.16
C PHE A 103 3.69 -10.05 21.99
N GLY A 104 2.64 -9.21 22.00
CA GLY A 104 2.60 -7.93 22.69
C GLY A 104 3.19 -6.76 21.88
N ASN A 105 2.79 -5.54 22.24
CA ASN A 105 3.14 -4.31 21.54
C ASN A 105 4.65 -4.08 21.46
N ALA A 106 5.37 -4.27 22.58
CA ALA A 106 6.82 -4.05 22.65
C ALA A 106 7.57 -4.96 21.66
N ALA A 107 7.21 -6.25 21.59
CA ALA A 107 7.85 -7.19 20.67
C ALA A 107 7.54 -6.84 19.21
N SER A 108 6.30 -6.42 18.90
CA SER A 108 5.91 -6.00 17.55
C SER A 108 6.72 -4.78 17.09
N VAL A 109 6.83 -3.75 17.92
CA VAL A 109 7.59 -2.53 17.61
C VAL A 109 9.07 -2.85 17.41
N LEU A 110 9.71 -3.55 18.36
CA LEU A 110 11.15 -3.85 18.29
C LEU A 110 11.52 -4.74 17.09
N VAL A 111 10.65 -5.68 16.72
CA VAL A 111 10.89 -6.49 15.50
C VAL A 111 10.62 -5.67 14.23
N GLY A 112 9.66 -4.75 14.25
CA GLY A 112 9.49 -3.75 13.21
C GLY A 112 10.78 -2.94 12.99
N ASP A 113 11.39 -2.44 14.06
CA ASP A 113 12.67 -1.71 14.02
C ASP A 113 13.81 -2.59 13.49
N PHE A 114 13.85 -3.88 13.88
CA PHE A 114 14.83 -4.82 13.35
C PHE A 114 14.69 -4.99 11.84
N ILE A 115 13.47 -5.23 11.32
CA ILE A 115 13.22 -5.39 9.88
C ILE A 115 13.57 -4.10 9.14
N TYR A 116 13.22 -2.95 9.70
CA TYR A 116 13.54 -1.65 9.16
C TYR A 116 15.06 -1.42 9.10
N SER A 117 15.79 -1.68 10.19
CA SER A 117 17.25 -1.60 10.23
C SER A 117 17.91 -2.57 9.24
N ARG A 118 17.35 -3.77 9.09
CA ARG A 118 17.82 -4.76 8.10
C ARG A 118 17.67 -4.24 6.67
N SER A 119 16.60 -3.50 6.37
CA SER A 119 16.44 -2.87 5.07
C SER A 119 17.56 -1.88 4.77
N PHE A 120 18.01 -1.07 5.73
CA PHE A 120 19.15 -0.17 5.58
C PHE A 120 20.47 -0.92 5.33
N GLN A 121 20.73 -2.01 6.06
CA GLN A 121 21.91 -2.84 5.78
C GLN A 121 21.91 -3.38 4.35
N MET A 122 20.75 -3.79 3.85
CA MET A 122 20.60 -4.27 2.48
C MET A 122 20.77 -3.14 1.45
N MET A 123 20.27 -1.93 1.73
CA MET A 123 20.47 -0.74 0.89
C MET A 123 21.96 -0.42 0.73
N VAL A 124 22.69 -0.39 1.84
CA VAL A 124 24.16 -0.18 1.83
C VAL A 124 24.86 -1.26 1.00
N GLY A 125 24.43 -2.51 1.12
CA GLY A 125 24.98 -3.65 0.37
C GLY A 125 24.73 -3.61 -1.15
N ILE A 126 23.82 -2.75 -1.66
CA ILE A 126 23.66 -2.49 -3.10
C ILE A 126 24.77 -1.58 -3.63
N ASN A 127 25.39 -0.76 -2.77
CA ASN A 127 26.46 0.17 -3.10
C ASN A 127 26.10 1.16 -4.23
N ASN A 128 24.89 1.70 -4.20
CA ASN A 128 24.39 2.73 -5.11
C ASN A 128 23.74 3.86 -4.31
N MET A 129 24.38 5.04 -4.32
CA MET A 129 23.94 6.19 -3.53
C MET A 129 22.62 6.79 -4.01
N GLU A 130 22.29 6.67 -5.29
CA GLU A 130 21.01 7.16 -5.83
C GLU A 130 19.85 6.28 -5.33
N ILE A 131 20.01 4.95 -5.34
CA ILE A 131 19.08 4.01 -4.75
C ILE A 131 18.90 4.29 -3.25
N MET A 132 20.01 4.48 -2.52
CA MET A 132 19.99 4.82 -1.10
C MET A 132 19.21 6.12 -0.85
N LYS A 133 19.46 7.16 -1.65
CA LYS A 133 18.77 8.44 -1.54
C LYS A 133 17.26 8.29 -1.74
N ILE A 134 16.82 7.63 -2.81
CA ILE A 134 15.39 7.43 -3.08
C ILE A 134 14.71 6.68 -1.93
N LEU A 135 15.34 5.62 -1.42
CA LEU A 135 14.75 4.84 -0.32
C LEU A 135 14.71 5.61 0.99
N SER A 136 15.75 6.38 1.32
CA SER A 136 15.76 7.21 2.53
C SER A 136 14.73 8.34 2.46
N ASP A 137 14.63 9.04 1.32
CA ASP A 137 13.61 10.09 1.12
C ASP A 137 12.19 9.48 1.17
N THR A 138 12.02 8.28 0.62
CA THR A 138 10.74 7.55 0.65
C THR A 138 10.34 7.19 2.06
N THR A 139 11.24 6.64 2.86
CA THR A 139 10.94 6.24 4.25
C THR A 139 10.64 7.45 5.13
N ASN A 140 11.34 8.57 4.94
CA ASN A 140 11.02 9.81 5.64
C ASN A 140 9.61 10.31 5.29
N THR A 141 9.27 10.34 3.99
CA THR A 141 7.93 10.77 3.54
C THR A 141 6.82 9.87 4.08
N ILE A 142 7.05 8.54 4.14
CA ILE A 142 6.08 7.61 4.73
C ILE A 142 5.87 7.94 6.21
N SER A 143 6.94 8.16 6.97
CA SER A 143 6.85 8.52 8.39
C SER A 143 6.09 9.83 8.61
N GLU A 144 6.31 10.85 7.77
CA GLU A 144 5.52 12.07 7.77
C GLU A 144 4.04 11.80 7.46
N GLY A 145 3.75 10.87 6.53
CA GLY A 145 2.39 10.45 6.18
C GLY A 145 1.66 9.77 7.34
N GLU A 146 2.36 8.92 8.11
CA GLU A 146 1.82 8.28 9.31
C GLU A 146 1.45 9.31 10.38
N VAL A 147 2.36 10.23 10.68
CA VAL A 147 2.11 11.32 11.65
C VAL A 147 0.95 12.21 11.16
N LEU A 148 0.90 12.52 9.87
CA LEU A 148 -0.19 13.32 9.30
C LEU A 148 -1.54 12.62 9.41
N GLN A 149 -1.59 11.30 9.18
CA GLN A 149 -2.81 10.52 9.38
C GLN A 149 -3.25 10.53 10.84
N LEU A 150 -2.32 10.34 11.78
CA LEU A 150 -2.61 10.38 13.21
C LEU A 150 -3.21 11.74 13.64
N LEU A 151 -2.64 12.86 13.16
CA LEU A 151 -3.13 14.20 13.43
C LEU A 151 -4.52 14.46 12.81
N ASN A 152 -4.84 13.78 11.71
CA ASN A 152 -6.12 13.92 11.00
C ASN A 152 -7.20 12.97 11.55
N SER A 153 -6.85 11.95 12.30
CA SER A 153 -7.81 11.00 12.88
C SER A 153 -8.81 11.72 13.80
N HIS A 154 -10.07 11.28 13.75
CA HIS A 154 -11.19 11.86 14.48
C HIS A 154 -11.54 13.33 14.13
N ASN A 155 -10.96 13.88 13.04
CA ASN A 155 -11.24 15.21 12.55
C ASN A 155 -12.18 15.18 11.32
N PRO A 156 -13.52 15.36 11.47
CA PRO A 156 -14.47 15.20 10.38
C PRO A 156 -14.41 16.31 9.31
N ASP A 157 -13.60 17.34 9.50
CA ASP A 157 -13.48 18.48 8.59
C ASP A 157 -12.32 18.34 7.58
N ILE A 158 -11.67 17.18 7.53
CA ILE A 158 -10.67 16.85 6.52
C ILE A 158 -11.30 16.90 5.13
N ASN A 159 -10.67 17.66 4.23
CA ASN A 159 -11.09 17.80 2.85
C ASN A 159 -10.37 16.82 1.90
N GLU A 160 -10.83 16.77 0.67
CA GLU A 160 -10.29 15.89 -0.38
C GLU A 160 -8.78 16.09 -0.62
N GLN A 161 -8.30 17.34 -0.62
CA GLN A 161 -6.87 17.64 -0.83
C GLN A 161 -6.01 17.11 0.32
N GLN A 162 -6.47 17.26 1.55
CA GLN A 162 -5.78 16.73 2.74
C GLN A 162 -5.76 15.20 2.73
N TYR A 163 -6.88 14.57 2.35
CA TYR A 163 -6.96 13.12 2.15
C TYR A 163 -5.93 12.63 1.12
N PHE A 164 -5.90 13.23 -0.08
CA PHE A 164 -4.93 12.84 -1.11
C PHE A 164 -3.48 13.00 -0.65
N LYS A 165 -3.17 14.04 0.12
CA LYS A 165 -1.84 14.21 0.70
C LYS A 165 -1.45 13.05 1.61
N VAL A 166 -2.36 12.61 2.49
CA VAL A 166 -2.11 11.45 3.37
C VAL A 166 -1.83 10.19 2.56
N ILE A 167 -2.71 9.84 1.61
CA ILE A 167 -2.54 8.59 0.85
C ILE A 167 -1.31 8.63 -0.08
N GLN A 168 -0.95 9.79 -0.59
CA GLN A 168 0.29 9.96 -1.36
C GLN A 168 1.52 9.71 -0.50
N PHE A 169 1.57 10.26 0.69
CA PHE A 169 2.72 10.15 1.58
C PHE A 169 2.80 8.74 2.20
N LYS A 170 1.73 8.27 2.81
CA LYS A 170 1.70 6.98 3.53
C LYS A 170 1.78 5.77 2.59
N THR A 171 1.01 5.79 1.50
CA THR A 171 0.81 4.58 0.67
C THR A 171 1.46 4.68 -0.70
N ALA A 172 1.16 5.74 -1.48
CA ALA A 172 1.58 5.83 -2.86
C ALA A 172 3.09 6.08 -3.01
N LYS A 173 3.74 6.71 -2.03
CA LYS A 173 5.19 7.01 -2.06
C LYS A 173 6.06 5.77 -2.21
N LEU A 174 5.72 4.65 -1.57
CA LEU A 174 6.48 3.41 -1.71
C LEU A 174 6.24 2.75 -3.09
N PHE A 175 5.05 2.90 -3.67
CA PHE A 175 4.79 2.48 -5.05
C PHE A 175 5.52 3.36 -6.07
N GLU A 176 5.57 4.67 -5.84
CA GLU A 176 6.37 5.62 -6.62
C GLU A 176 7.85 5.20 -6.64
N ALA A 177 8.40 4.85 -5.48
CA ALA A 177 9.76 4.33 -5.35
C ALA A 177 9.97 3.02 -6.12
N CYS A 178 8.98 2.11 -6.20
CA CYS A 178 9.09 0.91 -7.03
C CYS A 178 9.43 1.24 -8.47
N GLY A 179 8.80 2.27 -9.03
CA GLY A 179 9.05 2.72 -10.40
C GLY A 179 10.41 3.38 -10.57
N SER A 180 10.73 4.37 -9.72
CA SER A 180 12.01 5.09 -9.78
C SER A 180 13.20 4.13 -9.67
N LEU A 181 13.15 3.22 -8.70
CA LEU A 181 14.22 2.26 -8.44
C LEU A 181 14.41 1.24 -9.58
N ALA A 182 13.32 0.88 -10.27
CA ALA A 182 13.41 0.02 -11.45
C ALA A 182 14.18 0.72 -12.60
N GLY A 183 13.90 1.99 -12.84
CA GLY A 183 14.61 2.78 -13.84
C GLY A 183 16.07 3.00 -13.47
N ILE A 184 16.36 3.39 -12.22
CA ILE A 184 17.75 3.62 -11.75
C ILE A 184 18.58 2.34 -11.85
N SER A 185 18.05 1.20 -11.44
CA SER A 185 18.76 -0.08 -11.46
C SER A 185 19.11 -0.57 -12.88
N ASN A 186 18.40 -0.07 -13.90
CA ASN A 186 18.62 -0.35 -15.30
C ASN A 186 19.36 0.80 -16.05
N ASN A 187 19.84 1.82 -15.32
CA ASN A 187 20.55 2.98 -15.86
C ASN A 187 19.74 3.74 -16.95
N ASN A 188 18.43 3.84 -16.77
CA ASN A 188 17.57 4.59 -17.66
C ASN A 188 17.81 6.11 -17.55
N SER A 189 17.35 6.87 -18.54
CA SER A 189 17.41 8.33 -18.51
C SER A 189 16.51 8.91 -17.41
N SER A 190 16.83 10.12 -16.96
CA SER A 190 16.03 10.82 -15.94
C SER A 190 14.57 11.01 -16.38
N GLU A 191 14.32 11.15 -17.68
CA GLU A 191 12.96 11.24 -18.24
C GLU A 191 12.20 9.92 -18.08
N GLU A 192 12.82 8.80 -18.41
CA GLU A 192 12.21 7.46 -18.23
C GLU A 192 12.00 7.14 -16.75
N ILE A 193 12.98 7.43 -15.89
CA ILE A 193 12.85 7.27 -14.44
C ILE A 193 11.66 8.05 -13.92
N ASN A 194 11.44 9.29 -14.37
CA ASN A 194 10.27 10.09 -14.00
C ASN A 194 8.96 9.47 -14.48
N LEU A 195 8.92 8.90 -15.69
CA LEU A 195 7.73 8.18 -16.18
C LEU A 195 7.41 6.96 -15.30
N TYR A 196 8.41 6.14 -14.95
CA TYR A 196 8.22 4.99 -14.08
C TYR A 196 7.81 5.39 -12.65
N SER A 197 8.39 6.47 -12.12
CA SER A 197 8.02 7.07 -10.85
C SER A 197 6.53 7.43 -10.81
N ARG A 198 6.06 8.18 -11.82
CA ARG A 198 4.66 8.59 -11.94
C ARG A 198 3.71 7.40 -12.13
N LEU A 199 4.13 6.37 -12.88
CA LEU A 199 3.37 5.13 -13.01
C LEU A 199 3.15 4.48 -11.64
N GLY A 200 4.21 4.37 -10.84
CA GLY A 200 4.13 3.86 -9.47
C GLY A 200 3.21 4.70 -8.58
N LEU A 201 3.32 6.03 -8.64
CA LEU A 201 2.47 6.96 -7.88
C LEU A 201 0.98 6.73 -8.17
N HIS A 202 0.58 6.74 -9.45
CA HIS A 202 -0.82 6.52 -9.84
C HIS A 202 -1.32 5.13 -9.42
N PHE A 203 -0.46 4.12 -9.53
CA PHE A 203 -0.78 2.77 -9.05
C PHE A 203 -1.04 2.73 -7.54
N GLY A 204 -0.21 3.40 -6.75
CA GLY A 204 -0.36 3.49 -5.30
C GLY A 204 -1.63 4.23 -4.88
N ILE A 205 -2.01 5.28 -5.61
CA ILE A 205 -3.29 5.99 -5.39
C ILE A 205 -4.47 5.06 -5.68
N ILE A 206 -4.48 4.35 -6.83
CA ILE A 206 -5.51 3.35 -7.14
C ILE A 206 -5.63 2.33 -6.00
N PHE A 207 -4.48 1.83 -5.55
CA PHE A 207 -4.44 0.79 -4.52
C PHE A 207 -5.16 1.24 -3.25
N GLN A 208 -4.90 2.47 -2.78
CA GLN A 208 -5.53 3.00 -1.58
C GLN A 208 -7.01 3.33 -1.80
N LEU A 209 -7.38 3.98 -2.92
CA LEU A 209 -8.78 4.28 -3.23
C LEU A 209 -9.66 3.03 -3.23
N ILE A 210 -9.15 1.92 -3.74
CA ILE A 210 -9.88 0.65 -3.76
C ILE A 210 -9.90 0.00 -2.38
N ASP A 211 -8.85 0.10 -1.57
CA ASP A 211 -8.88 -0.36 -0.18
C ASP A 211 -9.97 0.39 0.62
N ASP A 212 -10.06 1.71 0.48
CA ASP A 212 -11.10 2.53 1.12
C ASP A 212 -12.53 2.16 0.65
N ILE A 213 -12.71 1.86 -0.64
CA ILE A 213 -13.99 1.35 -1.16
C ILE A 213 -14.36 0.02 -0.48
N LEU A 214 -13.40 -0.89 -0.39
CA LEU A 214 -13.62 -2.23 0.15
C LEU A 214 -13.98 -2.20 1.63
N ASP A 215 -13.48 -1.23 2.40
CA ASP A 215 -13.82 -1.06 3.82
C ASP A 215 -15.31 -0.78 4.07
N TYR A 216 -16.03 -0.20 3.08
CA TYR A 216 -17.47 0.08 3.18
C TYR A 216 -18.36 -0.78 2.29
N SER A 217 -17.84 -1.52 1.32
CA SER A 217 -18.64 -2.26 0.33
C SER A 217 -18.26 -3.72 0.17
N GLY A 218 -17.20 -4.16 0.87
CA GLY A 218 -16.67 -5.50 0.73
C GLY A 218 -17.43 -6.54 1.56
N ASN A 219 -17.14 -7.81 1.28
CA ASN A 219 -17.57 -8.92 2.11
C ASN A 219 -16.48 -9.19 3.17
N ALA A 220 -16.78 -8.98 4.46
CA ALA A 220 -15.85 -9.13 5.57
C ALA A 220 -15.06 -10.47 5.52
N SER A 221 -15.70 -11.56 5.12
CA SER A 221 -15.06 -12.88 5.00
C SER A 221 -14.00 -12.95 3.89
N GLN A 222 -14.12 -12.11 2.86
CA GLN A 222 -13.21 -12.08 1.72
C GLN A 222 -12.06 -11.06 1.89
N ILE A 223 -12.31 -9.99 2.64
CA ILE A 223 -11.33 -8.90 2.84
C ILE A 223 -10.33 -9.26 3.94
N GLY A 224 -10.73 -10.08 4.91
CA GLY A 224 -9.87 -10.48 6.03
C GLY A 224 -9.70 -9.40 7.11
N LYS A 225 -10.54 -8.35 7.07
CA LYS A 225 -10.74 -7.29 8.07
C LYS A 225 -12.22 -7.16 8.38
N ASN A 226 -12.55 -6.49 9.47
CA ASN A 226 -13.94 -6.12 9.71
C ASN A 226 -14.32 -4.97 8.77
N LEU A 227 -15.59 -4.88 8.40
CA LEU A 227 -16.10 -3.71 7.69
C LEU A 227 -16.11 -2.51 8.63
N GLY A 228 -15.70 -1.34 8.12
CA GLY A 228 -15.69 -0.09 8.85
C GLY A 228 -14.53 0.04 9.85
N ASP A 229 -13.44 -0.73 9.69
CA ASP A 229 -12.24 -0.55 10.51
C ASP A 229 -11.76 0.90 10.44
N ASP A 230 -11.76 1.54 9.23
CA ASP A 230 -11.38 2.94 9.06
C ASP A 230 -12.28 3.89 9.87
N LEU A 231 -13.59 3.63 9.93
CA LEU A 231 -14.51 4.42 10.75
C LEU A 231 -14.21 4.25 12.24
N SER A 232 -13.94 3.02 12.70
CA SER A 232 -13.65 2.74 14.11
C SER A 232 -12.33 3.39 14.57
N GLU A 233 -11.39 3.57 13.67
CA GLU A 233 -10.11 4.25 13.89
C GLU A 233 -10.21 5.77 13.69
N GLY A 234 -11.40 6.29 13.37
CA GLY A 234 -11.63 7.72 13.10
C GLY A 234 -10.93 8.21 11.84
N LYS A 235 -10.56 7.32 10.92
CA LYS A 235 -9.93 7.67 9.64
C LYS A 235 -10.97 8.19 8.67
N ILE A 236 -10.68 9.35 8.06
CA ILE A 236 -11.55 9.96 7.07
C ILE A 236 -11.08 9.54 5.69
N THR A 237 -11.89 8.72 5.03
CA THR A 237 -11.64 8.20 3.69
C THR A 237 -12.48 8.90 2.64
N LEU A 238 -12.11 8.77 1.37
CA LEU A 238 -12.79 9.49 0.28
C LEU A 238 -14.28 9.13 0.15
N PRO A 239 -14.73 7.87 0.39
CA PRO A 239 -16.15 7.56 0.47
C PRO A 239 -16.90 8.41 1.48
N LEU A 240 -16.36 8.63 2.69
CA LEU A 240 -16.97 9.47 3.72
C LEU A 240 -16.97 10.95 3.32
N ILE A 241 -15.88 11.47 2.76
CA ILE A 241 -15.80 12.86 2.27
C ILE A 241 -16.90 13.12 1.23
N TYR A 242 -17.05 12.21 0.26
CA TYR A 242 -18.08 12.35 -0.77
C TYR A 242 -19.49 12.15 -0.23
N ALA A 243 -19.68 11.26 0.74
CA ALA A 243 -20.97 11.09 1.42
C ALA A 243 -21.38 12.38 2.16
N MET A 244 -20.49 12.95 2.95
CA MET A 244 -20.77 14.22 3.66
C MET A 244 -21.05 15.40 2.71
N LYS A 245 -20.34 15.46 1.58
CA LYS A 245 -20.53 16.53 0.57
C LYS A 245 -21.88 16.47 -0.13
N ASN A 246 -22.47 15.27 -0.25
CA ASN A 246 -23.68 15.03 -1.07
C ASN A 246 -24.90 14.63 -0.23
N SER A 247 -24.81 14.66 1.09
CA SER A 247 -25.88 14.28 2.02
C SER A 247 -26.64 15.48 2.58
N THR A 248 -27.79 15.22 3.21
CA THR A 248 -28.53 16.21 3.99
C THR A 248 -27.73 16.62 5.24
N GLU A 249 -28.07 17.75 5.85
CA GLU A 249 -27.39 18.22 7.07
C GLU A 249 -27.48 17.19 8.21
N LYS A 250 -28.63 16.53 8.39
CA LYS A 250 -28.83 15.49 9.41
C LYS A 250 -27.88 14.30 9.17
N GLN A 251 -27.80 13.83 7.95
CA GLN A 251 -26.91 12.71 7.55
C GLN A 251 -25.43 13.08 7.71
N ARG A 252 -25.07 14.30 7.30
CA ARG A 252 -23.70 14.82 7.46
C ARG A 252 -23.28 14.86 8.92
N ASN A 253 -24.16 15.36 9.81
CA ASN A 253 -23.87 15.41 11.23
C ASN A 253 -23.73 14.01 11.83
N LEU A 254 -24.55 13.03 11.41
CA LEU A 254 -24.42 11.63 11.82
C LEU A 254 -23.02 11.07 11.46
N ILE A 255 -22.56 11.27 10.21
CA ILE A 255 -21.22 10.82 9.79
C ILE A 255 -20.15 11.52 10.62
N LYS A 256 -20.24 12.86 10.78
CA LYS A 256 -19.26 13.65 11.56
C LYS A 256 -19.16 13.16 13.01
N ASP A 257 -20.29 12.89 13.65
CA ASP A 257 -20.29 12.42 15.03
C ASP A 257 -19.75 10.97 15.14
N ALA A 258 -20.06 10.11 14.17
CA ALA A 258 -19.48 8.75 14.11
C ALA A 258 -17.95 8.79 13.98
N ILE A 259 -17.41 9.66 13.12
CA ILE A 259 -15.95 9.85 12.94
C ILE A 259 -15.28 10.34 14.23
N LYS A 260 -15.84 11.36 14.90
CA LYS A 260 -15.24 12.00 16.09
C LYS A 260 -14.91 11.02 17.21
N ILE A 261 -15.74 9.99 17.39
CA ILE A 261 -15.61 9.03 18.49
C ILE A 261 -15.30 7.60 18.03
N GLY A 262 -15.18 7.38 16.72
CA GLY A 262 -14.98 6.03 16.16
C GLY A 262 -16.18 5.09 16.39
N ASP A 263 -17.42 5.59 16.29
CA ASP A 263 -18.62 4.84 16.65
C ASP A 263 -19.03 3.82 15.57
N ILE A 264 -18.48 2.62 15.68
CA ILE A 264 -18.79 1.52 14.77
C ILE A 264 -20.28 1.09 14.82
N SER A 265 -21.02 1.42 15.89
CA SER A 265 -22.46 1.11 15.96
C SER A 265 -23.27 1.88 14.92
N LYS A 266 -22.74 2.99 14.40
CA LYS A 266 -23.32 3.79 13.32
C LYS A 266 -22.97 3.32 11.92
N LEU A 267 -22.13 2.30 11.79
CA LEU A 267 -21.68 1.80 10.47
C LEU A 267 -22.85 1.47 9.53
N PRO A 268 -23.95 0.79 9.96
CA PRO A 268 -25.07 0.53 9.05
C PRO A 268 -25.71 1.82 8.49
N ASP A 269 -25.89 2.84 9.33
CA ASP A 269 -26.43 4.13 8.92
C ASP A 269 -25.50 4.86 7.96
N VAL A 270 -24.17 4.83 8.27
CA VAL A 270 -23.12 5.42 7.42
C VAL A 270 -23.05 4.74 6.05
N ILE A 271 -23.13 3.40 6.00
CA ILE A 271 -23.18 2.65 4.73
C ILE A 271 -24.43 3.04 3.93
N GLY A 272 -25.60 3.14 4.57
CA GLY A 272 -26.83 3.59 3.91
C GLY A 272 -26.68 4.98 3.28
N ILE A 273 -26.02 5.92 3.95
CA ILE A 273 -25.76 7.26 3.40
C ILE A 273 -24.75 7.20 2.23
N ILE A 274 -23.69 6.38 2.35
CA ILE A 274 -22.70 6.14 1.27
C ILE A 274 -23.41 5.62 0.01
N GLU A 275 -24.35 4.68 0.15
CA GLU A 275 -25.13 4.11 -0.95
C GLU A 275 -26.06 5.15 -1.57
N GLU A 276 -26.86 5.86 -0.75
CA GLU A 276 -27.81 6.89 -1.19
C GLU A 276 -27.10 8.01 -1.98
N THR A 277 -25.95 8.44 -1.50
CA THR A 277 -25.13 9.49 -2.14
C THR A 277 -24.27 8.99 -3.33
N LYS A 278 -24.28 7.67 -3.59
CA LYS A 278 -23.46 7.01 -4.62
C LYS A 278 -21.96 7.31 -4.48
N SER A 279 -21.49 7.45 -3.25
CA SER A 279 -20.12 7.89 -2.96
C SER A 279 -19.07 6.87 -3.43
N ILE A 280 -19.34 5.56 -3.28
CA ILE A 280 -18.46 4.49 -3.83
C ILE A 280 -18.27 4.65 -5.35
N SER A 281 -19.35 4.91 -6.09
CA SER A 281 -19.25 5.10 -7.55
C SER A 281 -18.38 6.30 -7.92
N LYS A 282 -18.45 7.40 -7.14
CA LYS A 282 -17.63 8.59 -7.35
C LYS A 282 -16.14 8.32 -7.07
N VAL A 283 -15.83 7.57 -6.01
CA VAL A 283 -14.45 7.16 -5.72
C VAL A 283 -13.91 6.22 -6.81
N ARG A 284 -14.77 5.35 -7.34
CA ARG A 284 -14.39 4.47 -8.46
C ARG A 284 -14.04 5.26 -9.72
N VAL A 285 -14.83 6.29 -10.06
CA VAL A 285 -14.48 7.21 -11.16
C VAL A 285 -13.12 7.86 -10.94
N GLU A 286 -12.78 8.23 -9.70
CA GLU A 286 -11.46 8.78 -9.40
C GLU A 286 -10.35 7.74 -9.62
N SER A 287 -10.57 6.48 -9.22
CA SER A 287 -9.60 5.41 -9.48
C SER A 287 -9.42 5.12 -10.98
N GLU A 288 -10.49 5.24 -11.77
CA GLU A 288 -10.44 5.10 -13.22
C GLU A 288 -9.66 6.24 -13.91
N LYS A 289 -9.75 7.48 -13.40
CA LYS A 289 -8.87 8.59 -13.86
C LYS A 289 -7.39 8.29 -13.62
N GLN A 290 -7.05 7.69 -12.47
CA GLN A 290 -5.67 7.28 -12.22
C GLN A 290 -5.21 6.17 -13.18
N LEU A 291 -6.10 5.24 -13.54
CA LEU A 291 -5.83 4.21 -14.55
C LEU A 291 -5.58 4.82 -15.94
N GLU A 292 -6.36 5.81 -16.34
CA GLU A 292 -6.12 6.53 -17.61
C GLU A 292 -4.74 7.22 -17.61
N ASN A 293 -4.32 7.83 -16.50
CA ASN A 293 -2.96 8.36 -16.36
C ASN A 293 -1.88 7.29 -16.56
N ILE A 294 -2.09 6.08 -16.00
CA ILE A 294 -1.18 4.93 -16.20
C ILE A 294 -1.12 4.57 -17.70
N LYS A 295 -2.26 4.48 -18.39
CA LYS A 295 -2.31 4.18 -19.83
C LYS A 295 -1.53 5.21 -20.65
N LEU A 296 -1.75 6.50 -20.38
CA LEU A 296 -1.03 7.60 -21.05
C LEU A 296 0.50 7.55 -20.83
N ILE A 297 0.94 7.08 -19.66
CA ILE A 297 2.36 6.86 -19.37
C ILE A 297 2.86 5.65 -20.17
N LEU A 298 2.15 4.53 -20.10
CA LEU A 298 2.51 3.30 -20.80
C LEU A 298 2.55 3.50 -22.33
N ASP A 299 1.69 4.33 -22.91
CA ASP A 299 1.70 4.61 -24.35
C ASP A 299 3.02 5.23 -24.85
N LYS A 300 3.76 5.90 -23.97
CA LYS A 300 5.08 6.45 -24.27
C LYS A 300 6.22 5.42 -24.22
N MET A 301 5.91 4.20 -23.78
CA MET A 301 6.91 3.14 -23.57
C MET A 301 6.89 2.12 -24.73
N PRO A 302 8.04 1.50 -25.04
CA PRO A 302 8.09 0.44 -26.04
C PRO A 302 7.15 -0.72 -25.73
N ASN A 303 6.61 -1.34 -26.78
CA ASN A 303 5.76 -2.51 -26.61
C ASN A 303 6.56 -3.70 -26.09
N SER A 304 6.09 -4.31 -25.02
CA SER A 304 6.66 -5.52 -24.42
C SER A 304 5.58 -6.32 -23.68
N SER A 305 5.88 -7.57 -23.38
CA SER A 305 4.99 -8.39 -22.52
C SER A 305 4.87 -7.78 -21.12
N PHE A 306 5.93 -7.18 -20.58
CA PHE A 306 5.91 -6.50 -19.29
C PHE A 306 5.02 -5.26 -19.28
N LYS A 307 5.03 -4.44 -20.35
CA LYS A 307 4.11 -3.30 -20.50
C LYS A 307 2.66 -3.77 -20.42
N LYS A 308 2.31 -4.80 -21.19
CA LYS A 308 0.96 -5.39 -21.17
C LYS A 308 0.59 -5.90 -19.77
N THR A 309 1.48 -6.66 -19.14
CA THR A 309 1.25 -7.23 -17.80
C THR A 309 1.13 -6.13 -16.74
N THR A 310 1.87 -5.02 -16.87
CA THR A 310 1.74 -3.86 -15.97
C THR A 310 0.37 -3.20 -16.11
N LEU A 311 -0.16 -3.08 -17.33
CA LEU A 311 -1.52 -2.59 -17.55
C LEU A 311 -2.56 -3.55 -16.94
N ASP A 312 -2.41 -4.86 -17.20
CA ASP A 312 -3.28 -5.90 -16.63
C ASP A 312 -3.31 -5.85 -15.08
N LEU A 313 -2.16 -5.54 -14.45
CA LEU A 313 -2.05 -5.37 -13.00
C LEU A 313 -2.79 -4.12 -12.51
N ALA A 314 -2.69 -3.01 -13.25
CA ALA A 314 -3.39 -1.77 -12.93
C ALA A 314 -4.91 -1.94 -13.05
N GLU A 315 -5.39 -2.55 -14.12
CA GLU A 315 -6.80 -2.87 -14.30
C GLU A 315 -7.32 -3.84 -13.22
N TYR A 316 -6.55 -4.89 -12.90
CA TYR A 316 -6.87 -5.79 -11.78
C TYR A 316 -7.03 -5.01 -10.48
N SER A 317 -6.14 -4.04 -10.21
CA SER A 317 -6.18 -3.26 -8.97
C SER A 317 -7.41 -2.37 -8.87
N VAL A 318 -7.91 -1.80 -9.97
CA VAL A 318 -9.15 -1.00 -10.02
C VAL A 318 -10.39 -1.87 -9.79
N TYR A 319 -10.43 -3.06 -10.38
CA TYR A 319 -11.65 -3.89 -10.40
C TYR A 319 -11.64 -5.07 -9.43
N ARG A 320 -10.61 -5.19 -8.56
CA ARG A 320 -10.57 -6.24 -7.54
C ARG A 320 -11.71 -6.09 -6.52
N LYS A 321 -12.12 -7.26 -5.97
CA LYS A 321 -13.21 -7.37 -4.99
C LYS A 321 -12.69 -7.76 -3.59
N ASN A 322 -11.40 -7.97 -3.48
CA ASN A 322 -10.70 -8.38 -2.25
C ASN A 322 -9.24 -7.91 -2.27
#